data_7fa2ddb50f5bb0c8bf8abf6447727e64
#
_entry.id   7fa2ddb50f5bb0c8bf8abf6447727e64
#
_cell.length_a   1.000
_cell.length_b   1.000
_cell.length_c   1.000
_cell.angle_alpha   90.00
_cell.angle_beta   90.00
_cell.angle_gamma   90.00
#
_symmetry.space_group_name_H-M   'P 1'
#
loop_
_entity.id
_entity.type
_entity.pdbx_description
1 polymer ?
#
loop_
_entity_poly.entity_id
_entity_poly.type
_entity_poly.pdbx_seq_one_letter_code
_entity_poly.pdbx_strand_id
1 'polypeptide(L)'
;MEAEIKRRLRWIELYEQTGNAGLVCLKCGISRPTLRLWWRRYQEQGAEGLGSRSSRPHHSPAKKTFDAQEQWIAQLRKRRIGARRIQNELRRQHECSLALATIHKVLVRQQHPPLRVSRRPRHSIQRYVKEVPGERVQMDTCKIKPGLYQYTAVDDCTRIRVLGLYSRRTAANTLSFLERVNEEMPFPIQRIQTDRGREFFTYVFQEQLMSWGIKFRPIKPRSPHLNGKVERSQKTDWEEFYSTVDLASTDLENKLEEWQDYYNQERPHGSLKGRTPWERWFELLHQTPYRDEVEALYDSSRERLQHQNYRLDLQLRKLKEGL
;
A
#
# COMPACT_ATOMS: atom_id res chain seq x y z
N MET A 1 -8.28 36.46 -16.28
CA MET A 1 -7.05 37.18 -16.63
C MET A 1 -7.29 38.15 -17.80
N GLU A 2 -7.77 37.68 -18.95
CA GLU A 2 -8.00 38.56 -20.15
C GLU A 2 -9.01 39.70 -19.92
N ALA A 3 -10.12 39.43 -19.21
CA ALA A 3 -11.14 40.45 -18.93
C ALA A 3 -10.64 41.58 -18.00
N GLU A 4 -9.76 41.27 -17.05
CA GLU A 4 -9.14 42.29 -16.19
C GLU A 4 -8.13 43.16 -16.94
N ILE A 5 -7.34 42.56 -17.81
CA ILE A 5 -6.38 43.29 -18.64
C ILE A 5 -7.12 44.25 -19.57
N LYS A 6 -8.19 43.76 -20.22
CA LYS A 6 -9.06 44.61 -21.09
C LYS A 6 -9.69 45.77 -20.31
N ARG A 7 -10.14 45.55 -19.07
CA ARG A 7 -10.70 46.60 -18.22
C ARG A 7 -9.65 47.67 -17.87
N ARG A 8 -8.44 47.23 -17.49
CA ARG A 8 -7.34 48.16 -17.16
C ARG A 8 -6.83 48.91 -18.38
N LEU A 9 -6.80 48.28 -19.54
CA LEU A 9 -6.44 48.91 -20.79
C LEU A 9 -7.40 50.06 -21.13
N ARG A 10 -8.70 49.91 -20.96
CA ARG A 10 -9.70 50.98 -21.15
C ARG A 10 -9.45 52.16 -20.23
N TRP A 11 -8.96 51.97 -18.99
CA TRP A 11 -8.61 53.06 -18.08
C TRP A 11 -7.42 53.84 -18.63
N ILE A 12 -6.44 53.15 -19.16
CA ILE A 12 -5.24 53.75 -19.75
C ILE A 12 -5.59 54.51 -21.02
N GLU A 13 -6.31 53.93 -21.94
CA GLU A 13 -6.77 54.57 -23.18
C GLU A 13 -7.57 55.85 -22.91
N LEU A 14 -8.50 55.80 -21.93
CA LEU A 14 -9.25 56.97 -21.51
C LEU A 14 -8.35 58.08 -20.91
N TYR A 15 -7.31 57.67 -20.18
CA TYR A 15 -6.34 58.62 -19.64
C TYR A 15 -5.46 59.22 -20.74
N GLU A 16 -5.02 58.50 -21.71
CA GLU A 16 -4.29 58.99 -22.88
C GLU A 16 -5.11 59.99 -23.70
N GLN A 17 -6.40 59.70 -23.88
CA GLN A 17 -7.28 60.58 -24.64
C GLN A 17 -7.62 61.91 -23.94
N THR A 18 -7.74 61.86 -22.62
CA THR A 18 -8.26 63.03 -21.87
C THR A 18 -7.21 63.80 -21.10
N GLY A 19 -6.06 63.21 -20.79
CA GLY A 19 -5.04 63.77 -19.93
C GLY A 19 -5.51 64.05 -18.48
N ASN A 20 -6.76 63.70 -18.15
CA ASN A 20 -7.40 64.08 -16.90
C ASN A 20 -7.65 62.88 -15.99
N ALA A 21 -6.75 62.67 -15.02
CA ALA A 21 -6.84 61.59 -14.07
C ALA A 21 -8.11 61.65 -13.19
N GLY A 22 -8.62 62.83 -12.90
CA GLY A 22 -9.85 63.00 -12.10
C GLY A 22 -11.08 62.46 -12.82
N LEU A 23 -11.20 62.79 -14.09
CA LEU A 23 -12.29 62.32 -14.97
C LEU A 23 -12.27 60.78 -15.11
N VAL A 24 -11.08 60.20 -15.36
CA VAL A 24 -10.93 58.76 -15.47
C VAL A 24 -11.30 58.07 -14.17
N CYS A 25 -10.85 58.57 -13.03
CA CYS A 25 -11.16 58.00 -11.71
C CYS A 25 -12.66 58.05 -11.43
N LEU A 26 -13.31 59.17 -11.72
CA LEU A 26 -14.75 59.32 -11.54
C LEU A 26 -15.54 58.35 -12.46
N LYS A 27 -15.18 58.33 -13.74
CA LYS A 27 -15.90 57.52 -14.76
C LYS A 27 -15.68 56.02 -14.57
N CYS A 28 -14.50 55.59 -14.12
CA CYS A 28 -14.13 54.19 -13.99
C CYS A 28 -14.29 53.64 -12.56
N GLY A 29 -14.64 54.50 -11.57
CA GLY A 29 -14.81 54.08 -10.19
C GLY A 29 -13.49 53.63 -9.52
N ILE A 30 -12.35 54.25 -9.88
CA ILE A 30 -11.04 53.89 -9.35
C ILE A 30 -10.36 55.05 -8.65
N SER A 31 -9.41 54.77 -7.76
CA SER A 31 -8.64 55.79 -7.10
C SER A 31 -7.47 56.30 -7.97
N ARG A 32 -7.03 57.55 -7.74
CA ARG A 32 -5.84 58.13 -8.43
C ARG A 32 -4.57 57.26 -8.24
N PRO A 33 -4.25 56.73 -7.04
CA PRO A 33 -3.14 55.81 -6.87
C PRO A 33 -3.25 54.55 -7.72
N THR A 34 -4.46 54.02 -7.88
CA THR A 34 -4.72 52.81 -8.72
C THR A 34 -4.43 53.12 -10.19
N LEU A 35 -4.91 54.29 -10.69
CA LEU A 35 -4.64 54.69 -12.06
C LEU A 35 -3.15 54.90 -12.31
N ARG A 36 -2.44 55.61 -11.40
CA ARG A 36 -0.98 55.84 -11.49
C ARG A 36 -0.19 54.52 -11.49
N LEU A 37 -0.59 53.54 -10.66
CA LEU A 37 0.05 52.24 -10.62
C LEU A 37 -0.03 51.52 -11.97
N TRP A 38 -1.24 51.48 -12.55
CA TRP A 38 -1.45 50.75 -13.81
C TRP A 38 -0.87 51.51 -14.99
N TRP A 39 -0.91 52.88 -15.00
CA TRP A 39 -0.27 53.71 -15.97
C TRP A 39 1.24 53.48 -16.02
N ARG A 40 1.93 53.54 -14.87
CA ARG A 40 3.36 53.24 -14.79
C ARG A 40 3.71 51.86 -15.32
N ARG A 41 2.97 50.84 -14.94
CA ARG A 41 3.21 49.48 -15.42
C ARG A 41 2.98 49.32 -16.92
N TYR A 42 2.01 50.06 -17.46
CA TYR A 42 1.76 50.09 -18.89
C TYR A 42 2.91 50.77 -19.64
N GLN A 43 3.45 51.86 -19.12
CA GLN A 43 4.61 52.55 -19.69
C GLN A 43 5.87 51.68 -19.68
N GLU A 44 6.08 50.87 -18.60
CA GLU A 44 7.25 50.01 -18.45
C GLU A 44 7.16 48.68 -19.24
N GLN A 45 5.99 48.10 -19.36
CA GLN A 45 5.81 46.70 -19.85
C GLN A 45 4.66 46.56 -20.88
N GLY A 46 4.06 47.61 -21.34
CA GLY A 46 2.93 47.58 -22.26
C GLY A 46 1.70 46.85 -21.67
N ALA A 47 0.92 46.24 -22.52
CA ALA A 47 -0.29 45.51 -22.13
C ALA A 47 -0.02 44.35 -21.17
N GLU A 48 1.14 43.73 -21.21
CA GLU A 48 1.53 42.62 -20.30
C GLU A 48 1.66 43.13 -18.84
N GLY A 49 2.08 44.37 -18.64
CA GLY A 49 2.17 45.00 -17.33
C GLY A 49 0.84 45.21 -16.63
N LEU A 50 -0.28 45.11 -17.36
CA LEU A 50 -1.64 45.21 -16.82
C LEU A 50 -2.14 43.91 -16.17
N GLY A 51 -1.38 42.83 -16.22
CA GLY A 51 -1.69 41.61 -15.53
C GLY A 51 -1.59 41.74 -13.99
N SER A 52 -2.48 41.07 -13.26
CA SER A 52 -2.39 40.99 -11.80
C SER A 52 -1.19 40.13 -11.40
N ARG A 53 -0.27 40.73 -10.63
CA ARG A 53 0.85 40.00 -10.04
C ARG A 53 0.39 39.30 -8.75
N SER A 54 0.96 38.15 -8.45
CA SER A 54 0.75 37.51 -7.17
C SER A 54 1.16 38.39 -6.02
N SER A 55 0.27 38.63 -5.08
CA SER A 55 0.57 39.32 -3.83
C SER A 55 1.19 38.41 -2.77
N ARG A 56 1.43 37.16 -3.12
CA ARG A 56 2.00 36.19 -2.20
C ARG A 56 3.44 36.56 -1.86
N PRO A 57 3.83 36.57 -0.59
CA PRO A 57 5.21 36.84 -0.20
C PRO A 57 6.18 35.87 -0.86
N HIS A 58 7.29 36.36 -1.36
CA HIS A 58 8.38 35.55 -1.92
C HIS A 58 9.05 34.69 -0.83
N HIS A 59 9.07 35.19 0.39
CA HIS A 59 9.58 34.48 1.56
C HIS A 59 8.46 34.31 2.58
N SER A 60 8.26 33.07 3.05
CA SER A 60 7.30 32.77 4.10
C SER A 60 8.06 32.30 5.35
N PRO A 61 8.17 33.14 6.40
CA PRO A 61 8.84 32.76 7.64
C PRO A 61 8.14 31.60 8.37
N ALA A 62 6.87 31.36 8.04
CA ALA A 62 6.10 30.23 8.56
C ALA A 62 6.16 28.98 7.67
N LYS A 63 7.20 28.80 6.86
CA LYS A 63 7.40 27.56 6.09
C LYS A 63 7.51 26.37 7.06
N LYS A 64 6.55 25.44 6.98
CA LYS A 64 6.45 24.27 7.89
C LYS A 64 7.38 23.11 7.52
N THR A 65 8.14 23.24 6.43
CA THR A 65 9.02 22.20 5.92
C THR A 65 10.37 22.77 5.55
N PHE A 66 11.42 22.06 5.93
CA PHE A 66 12.80 22.35 5.51
C PHE A 66 13.09 21.63 4.19
N ASP A 67 14.09 22.08 3.48
CA ASP A 67 14.44 21.54 2.15
C ASP A 67 14.83 20.05 2.23
N ALA A 68 15.54 19.65 3.29
CA ALA A 68 15.84 18.23 3.54
C ALA A 68 14.58 17.35 3.66
N GLN A 69 13.56 17.83 4.39
CA GLN A 69 12.30 17.10 4.54
C GLN A 69 11.55 16.96 3.20
N GLU A 70 11.62 17.99 2.37
CA GLU A 70 11.01 17.96 1.04
C GLU A 70 11.74 16.98 0.10
N GLN A 71 13.07 16.89 0.22
CA GLN A 71 13.87 15.90 -0.51
C GLN A 71 13.53 14.46 -0.07
N TRP A 72 13.41 14.20 1.23
CA TRP A 72 12.98 12.89 1.75
C TRP A 72 11.59 12.51 1.24
N ILE A 73 10.64 13.45 1.24
CA ILE A 73 9.29 13.22 0.69
C ILE A 73 9.39 12.85 -0.80
N ALA A 74 10.21 13.55 -1.58
CA ALA A 74 10.40 13.28 -3.00
C ALA A 74 11.04 11.90 -3.25
N GLN A 75 12.07 11.53 -2.49
CA GLN A 75 12.73 10.23 -2.57
C GLN A 75 11.75 9.09 -2.25
N LEU A 76 11.01 9.23 -1.14
CA LEU A 76 9.99 8.25 -0.76
C LEU A 76 8.86 8.16 -1.80
N ARG A 77 8.52 9.28 -2.46
CA ARG A 77 7.51 9.29 -3.52
C ARG A 77 7.94 8.52 -4.77
N LYS A 78 9.24 8.50 -5.11
CA LYS A 78 9.77 7.67 -6.21
C LYS A 78 9.45 6.19 -6.02
N ARG A 79 9.36 5.71 -4.78
CA ARG A 79 8.93 4.34 -4.42
C ARG A 79 7.41 4.13 -4.58
N ARG A 80 6.67 5.05 -5.22
CA ARG A 80 5.23 5.00 -5.50
C ARG A 80 4.35 4.84 -4.25
N ILE A 81 4.79 5.33 -3.10
CA ILE A 81 4.03 5.26 -1.85
C ILE A 81 3.21 6.52 -1.59
N GLY A 82 2.06 6.37 -0.91
CA GLY A 82 1.11 7.44 -0.62
C GLY A 82 1.50 8.29 0.60
N ALA A 83 0.89 9.48 0.74
CA ALA A 83 1.24 10.46 1.78
C ALA A 83 1.20 9.89 3.21
N ARG A 84 0.24 9.02 3.54
CA ARG A 84 0.16 8.39 4.87
C ARG A 84 1.35 7.47 5.14
N ARG A 85 1.78 6.73 4.14
CA ARG A 85 2.94 5.86 4.28
C ARG A 85 4.24 6.68 4.32
N ILE A 86 4.35 7.72 3.49
CA ILE A 86 5.46 8.68 3.59
C ILE A 86 5.54 9.25 5.01
N GLN A 87 4.43 9.61 5.64
CA GLN A 87 4.39 10.08 7.02
C GLN A 87 5.00 9.07 8.00
N ASN A 88 4.64 7.79 7.86
CA ASN A 88 5.16 6.74 8.73
C ASN A 88 6.66 6.51 8.51
N GLU A 89 7.12 6.48 7.24
CA GLU A 89 8.54 6.34 6.89
C GLU A 89 9.38 7.51 7.44
N LEU A 90 8.88 8.75 7.32
CA LEU A 90 9.56 9.93 7.87
C LEU A 90 9.72 9.85 9.39
N ARG A 91 8.71 9.33 10.10
CA ARG A 91 8.82 9.13 11.56
C ARG A 91 9.87 8.09 11.93
N ARG A 92 9.93 6.99 11.17
CA ARG A 92 10.83 5.87 11.45
C ARG A 92 12.27 6.16 11.08
N GLN A 93 12.49 6.70 9.88
CA GLN A 93 13.83 6.87 9.32
C GLN A 93 14.49 8.19 9.72
N HIS A 94 13.69 9.23 10.01
CA HIS A 94 14.18 10.58 10.23
C HIS A 94 13.61 11.24 11.50
N GLU A 95 12.88 10.49 12.34
CA GLU A 95 12.18 11.01 13.53
C GLU A 95 11.30 12.26 13.23
N CYS A 96 10.92 12.41 11.97
CA CYS A 96 10.25 13.60 11.46
C CYS A 96 8.72 13.41 11.46
N SER A 97 8.01 14.22 12.24
CA SER A 97 6.55 14.19 12.34
C SER A 97 5.92 15.35 11.56
N LEU A 98 5.46 15.08 10.33
CA LEU A 98 4.73 16.04 9.51
C LEU A 98 3.26 15.65 9.40
N ALA A 99 2.37 16.66 9.35
CA ALA A 99 0.94 16.41 9.09
C ALA A 99 0.72 15.92 7.66
N LEU A 100 -0.27 15.06 7.44
CA LEU A 100 -0.62 14.54 6.10
C LEU A 100 -0.90 15.66 5.10
N ALA A 101 -1.58 16.74 5.54
CA ALA A 101 -1.86 17.89 4.70
C ALA A 101 -0.57 18.60 4.25
N THR A 102 0.45 18.65 5.11
CA THR A 102 1.76 19.22 4.77
C THR A 102 2.47 18.40 3.71
N ILE A 103 2.53 17.07 3.90
CA ILE A 103 3.12 16.15 2.92
C ILE A 103 2.40 16.26 1.58
N HIS A 104 1.06 16.29 1.59
CA HIS A 104 0.28 16.44 0.36
C HIS A 104 0.59 17.77 -0.36
N LYS A 105 0.68 18.89 0.38
CA LYS A 105 1.04 20.21 -0.19
C LYS A 105 2.43 20.20 -0.83
N VAL A 106 3.41 19.52 -0.21
CA VAL A 106 4.75 19.36 -0.79
C VAL A 106 4.68 18.57 -2.09
N LEU A 107 3.99 17.43 -2.11
CA LEU A 107 3.84 16.59 -3.30
C LEU A 107 3.17 17.34 -4.46
N VAL A 108 2.13 18.14 -4.19
CA VAL A 108 1.45 18.96 -5.20
C VAL A 108 2.38 20.07 -5.71
N ARG A 109 3.09 20.77 -4.82
CA ARG A 109 4.03 21.83 -5.18
C ARG A 109 5.18 21.32 -6.06
N GLN A 110 5.67 20.10 -5.78
CA GLN A 110 6.71 19.43 -6.56
C GLN A 110 6.15 18.72 -7.80
N GLN A 111 4.88 18.93 -8.13
CA GLN A 111 4.21 18.38 -9.32
C GLN A 111 4.26 16.83 -9.41
N HIS A 112 4.35 16.13 -8.28
CA HIS A 112 4.28 14.67 -8.28
C HIS A 112 2.89 14.20 -8.72
N PRO A 113 2.79 13.31 -9.71
CA PRO A 113 1.50 12.81 -10.19
C PRO A 113 0.76 12.06 -9.06
N PRO A 114 -0.58 12.13 -9.01
CA PRO A 114 -1.36 11.37 -8.05
C PRO A 114 -1.20 9.87 -8.32
N LEU A 115 -1.15 9.08 -7.25
CA LEU A 115 -1.24 7.63 -7.39
C LEU A 115 -2.65 7.28 -7.88
N ARG A 116 -2.74 6.51 -8.96
CA ARG A 116 -4.03 6.00 -9.44
C ARG A 116 -4.59 5.04 -8.40
N VAL A 117 -5.57 5.51 -7.63
CA VAL A 117 -6.32 4.66 -6.69
C VAL A 117 -7.61 4.26 -7.38
N SER A 118 -7.77 2.96 -7.66
CA SER A 118 -9.05 2.42 -8.12
C SER A 118 -10.11 2.67 -7.05
N ARG A 119 -11.09 3.52 -7.33
CA ARG A 119 -12.23 3.75 -6.45
C ARG A 119 -13.21 2.59 -6.63
N ARG A 120 -13.06 1.54 -5.86
CA ARG A 120 -14.12 0.53 -5.72
C ARG A 120 -15.13 1.02 -4.68
N PRO A 121 -16.45 0.78 -4.87
CA PRO A 121 -17.45 1.05 -3.84
C PRO A 121 -17.04 0.35 -2.54
N ARG A 122 -17.06 1.06 -1.44
CA ARG A 122 -16.78 0.49 -0.12
C ARG A 122 -18.05 -0.21 0.38
N HIS A 123 -18.21 -1.47 0.06
CA HIS A 123 -18.99 -2.32 0.95
C HIS A 123 -18.17 -2.53 2.22
N SER A 124 -18.77 -2.34 3.38
CA SER A 124 -18.13 -2.62 4.67
C SER A 124 -17.99 -4.12 4.83
N ILE A 125 -16.92 -4.68 4.27
CA ILE A 125 -16.54 -6.06 4.51
C ILE A 125 -16.06 -6.13 5.94
N GLN A 126 -16.72 -6.89 6.79
CA GLN A 126 -16.24 -7.18 8.13
C GLN A 126 -14.82 -7.77 8.04
N ARG A 127 -13.85 -6.99 8.52
CA ARG A 127 -12.46 -7.42 8.54
C ARG A 127 -12.27 -8.33 9.75
N TYR A 128 -12.04 -9.60 9.50
CA TYR A 128 -11.62 -10.50 10.55
C TYR A 128 -10.09 -10.44 10.71
N VAL A 129 -9.62 -10.45 11.93
CA VAL A 129 -8.19 -10.53 12.28
C VAL A 129 -8.08 -11.59 13.36
N LYS A 130 -7.09 -12.47 13.24
CA LYS A 130 -6.74 -13.40 14.31
C LYS A 130 -5.93 -12.66 15.36
N GLU A 131 -6.09 -13.05 16.61
CA GLU A 131 -5.46 -12.36 17.74
C GLU A 131 -4.12 -12.98 18.11
N VAL A 132 -3.94 -14.27 17.82
CA VAL A 132 -2.74 -15.03 18.16
C VAL A 132 -1.86 -15.23 16.92
N PRO A 133 -0.55 -14.97 17.00
CA PRO A 133 0.40 -15.30 15.93
C PRO A 133 0.38 -16.80 15.61
N GLY A 134 0.45 -17.16 14.33
CA GLY A 134 0.43 -18.55 13.87
C GLY A 134 -0.94 -19.24 13.93
N GLU A 135 -1.96 -18.64 14.55
CA GLU A 135 -3.30 -19.25 14.59
C GLU A 135 -3.85 -19.57 13.21
N ARG A 136 -3.51 -18.72 12.21
CA ARG A 136 -3.88 -18.96 10.82
C ARG A 136 -2.90 -18.29 9.87
N VAL A 137 -2.24 -19.09 9.06
CA VAL A 137 -1.42 -18.65 7.94
C VAL A 137 -2.20 -18.87 6.65
N GLN A 138 -2.32 -17.82 5.83
CA GLN A 138 -2.92 -17.91 4.50
C GLN A 138 -1.81 -18.17 3.48
N MET A 139 -1.99 -19.19 2.63
CA MET A 139 -1.07 -19.50 1.53
C MET A 139 -1.78 -19.40 0.20
N ASP A 140 -1.08 -18.89 -0.79
CA ASP A 140 -1.57 -18.73 -2.16
C ASP A 140 -0.43 -18.69 -3.16
N THR A 141 -0.74 -18.93 -4.44
CA THR A 141 0.21 -18.84 -5.53
C THR A 141 -0.28 -17.85 -6.58
N CYS A 142 0.60 -17.00 -7.07
CA CYS A 142 0.30 -16.13 -8.20
C CYS A 142 1.33 -16.29 -9.32
N LYS A 143 0.85 -16.15 -10.55
CA LYS A 143 1.70 -16.17 -11.74
C LYS A 143 2.31 -14.80 -11.95
N ILE A 144 3.63 -14.72 -11.99
CA ILE A 144 4.37 -13.50 -12.28
C ILE A 144 4.59 -13.34 -13.79
N LYS A 145 5.08 -14.39 -14.44
CA LYS A 145 5.21 -14.49 -15.90
C LYS A 145 5.12 -15.96 -16.32
N PRO A 146 5.07 -16.31 -17.60
CA PRO A 146 5.21 -17.70 -18.03
C PRO A 146 6.49 -18.32 -17.47
N GLY A 147 6.35 -19.47 -16.79
CA GLY A 147 7.48 -20.16 -16.14
C GLY A 147 7.99 -19.52 -14.84
N LEU A 148 7.24 -18.57 -14.24
CA LEU A 148 7.61 -17.98 -12.96
C LEU A 148 6.35 -17.75 -12.10
N TYR A 149 6.31 -18.37 -10.93
CA TYR A 149 5.22 -18.30 -9.97
C TYR A 149 5.77 -17.90 -8.60
N GLN A 150 5.08 -16.98 -7.95
CA GLN A 150 5.34 -16.65 -6.54
C GLN A 150 4.40 -17.45 -5.66
N TYR A 151 4.97 -18.11 -4.67
CA TYR A 151 4.25 -18.65 -3.52
C TYR A 151 4.33 -17.63 -2.39
N THR A 152 3.25 -17.45 -1.68
CA THR A 152 3.13 -16.47 -0.61
C THR A 152 2.43 -17.11 0.58
N ALA A 153 3.02 -17.02 1.75
CA ALA A 153 2.39 -17.34 3.02
C ALA A 153 2.33 -16.09 3.89
N VAL A 154 1.18 -15.77 4.49
CA VAL A 154 1.00 -14.58 5.33
C VAL A 154 0.26 -14.94 6.60
N ASP A 155 0.83 -14.63 7.75
CA ASP A 155 0.13 -14.77 9.02
C ASP A 155 -1.00 -13.75 9.15
N ASP A 156 -2.13 -14.24 9.63
CA ASP A 156 -3.37 -13.47 9.72
C ASP A 156 -3.35 -12.42 10.84
N CYS A 157 -2.55 -12.63 11.87
CA CYS A 157 -2.40 -11.75 13.02
C CYS A 157 -1.34 -10.66 12.78
N THR A 158 -0.11 -11.08 12.56
CA THR A 158 1.07 -10.21 12.49
C THR A 158 1.32 -9.60 11.12
N ARG A 159 0.86 -10.25 10.05
CA ARG A 159 1.22 -9.98 8.65
C ARG A 159 2.66 -10.37 8.29
N ILE A 160 3.39 -11.06 9.15
CA ILE A 160 4.65 -11.69 8.77
C ILE A 160 4.37 -12.61 7.58
N ARG A 161 5.27 -12.57 6.61
CA ARG A 161 5.12 -13.34 5.39
C ARG A 161 6.41 -14.02 4.98
N VAL A 162 6.23 -15.11 4.25
CA VAL A 162 7.29 -15.84 3.56
C VAL A 162 6.95 -15.86 2.07
N LEU A 163 7.95 -15.67 1.24
CA LEU A 163 7.84 -15.64 -0.22
C LEU A 163 8.79 -16.69 -0.83
N GLY A 164 8.42 -17.24 -1.98
CA GLY A 164 9.29 -18.12 -2.75
C GLY A 164 8.97 -18.04 -4.23
N LEU A 165 9.99 -18.18 -5.08
CA LEU A 165 9.85 -18.24 -6.54
C LEU A 165 10.04 -19.67 -7.03
N TYR A 166 9.15 -20.09 -7.92
CA TYR A 166 9.19 -21.42 -8.51
C TYR A 166 8.80 -21.36 -9.99
N SER A 167 9.37 -22.27 -10.77
CA SER A 167 9.10 -22.33 -12.22
C SER A 167 7.70 -22.91 -12.54
N ARG A 168 7.12 -23.68 -11.65
CA ARG A 168 5.84 -24.38 -11.84
C ARG A 168 5.07 -24.50 -10.53
N ARG A 169 3.75 -24.65 -10.64
CA ARG A 169 2.87 -25.01 -9.52
C ARG A 169 2.74 -26.53 -9.44
N THR A 170 3.57 -27.16 -8.64
CA THR A 170 3.61 -28.62 -8.45
C THR A 170 3.51 -28.95 -6.96
N ALA A 171 3.14 -30.20 -6.65
CA ALA A 171 3.12 -30.68 -5.27
C ALA A 171 4.50 -30.59 -4.61
N ALA A 172 5.56 -30.91 -5.35
CA ALA A 172 6.94 -30.85 -4.85
C ALA A 172 7.33 -29.41 -4.46
N ASN A 173 7.05 -28.44 -5.34
CA ASN A 173 7.33 -27.01 -5.04
C ASN A 173 6.45 -26.50 -3.88
N THR A 174 5.21 -26.99 -3.76
CA THR A 174 4.34 -26.62 -2.64
C THR A 174 4.86 -27.16 -1.32
N LEU A 175 5.41 -28.39 -1.31
CA LEU A 175 6.06 -28.97 -0.12
C LEU A 175 7.33 -28.21 0.23
N SER A 176 8.22 -27.97 -0.72
CA SER A 176 9.45 -27.21 -0.48
C SER A 176 9.12 -25.81 0.07
N PHE A 177 8.10 -25.16 -0.47
CA PHE A 177 7.65 -23.87 0.07
C PHE A 177 7.04 -24.00 1.48
N LEU A 178 6.31 -25.09 1.76
CA LEU A 178 5.75 -25.34 3.08
C LEU A 178 6.85 -25.55 4.14
N GLU A 179 7.92 -26.26 3.79
CA GLU A 179 9.11 -26.44 4.63
C GLU A 179 9.74 -25.08 4.95
N ARG A 180 10.00 -24.28 3.93
CA ARG A 180 10.47 -22.90 4.09
C ARG A 180 9.58 -22.05 5.00
N VAL A 181 8.26 -22.16 4.85
CA VAL A 181 7.29 -21.44 5.71
C VAL A 181 7.39 -21.88 7.17
N ASN A 182 7.56 -23.18 7.42
CA ASN A 182 7.69 -23.73 8.77
C ASN A 182 9.02 -23.34 9.45
N GLU A 183 10.07 -23.11 8.66
CA GLU A 183 11.39 -22.71 9.13
C GLU A 183 11.47 -21.19 9.39
N GLU A 184 10.93 -20.38 8.48
CA GLU A 184 11.07 -18.92 8.53
C GLU A 184 10.02 -18.21 9.40
N MET A 185 8.86 -18.85 9.67
CA MET A 185 7.87 -18.25 10.58
C MET A 185 8.37 -18.30 12.03
N PRO A 186 8.45 -17.16 12.74
CA PRO A 186 9.04 -17.10 14.08
C PRO A 186 8.12 -17.62 15.20
N PHE A 187 7.05 -18.33 14.86
CA PHE A 187 6.05 -18.88 15.75
C PHE A 187 5.48 -20.20 15.19
N PRO A 188 4.96 -21.10 16.04
CA PRO A 188 4.33 -22.33 15.59
C PRO A 188 3.08 -22.05 14.77
N ILE A 189 2.93 -22.78 13.67
CA ILE A 189 1.77 -22.67 12.79
C ILE A 189 0.69 -23.65 13.23
N GLN A 190 -0.48 -23.15 13.63
CA GLN A 190 -1.60 -24.00 14.05
C GLN A 190 -2.50 -24.41 12.88
N ARG A 191 -2.59 -23.54 11.85
CA ARG A 191 -3.52 -23.76 10.75
C ARG A 191 -3.01 -23.12 9.48
N ILE A 192 -3.09 -23.86 8.39
CA ILE A 192 -2.88 -23.34 7.04
C ILE A 192 -4.23 -23.25 6.32
N GLN A 193 -4.48 -22.09 5.72
CA GLN A 193 -5.63 -21.79 4.90
C GLN A 193 -5.18 -21.47 3.48
N THR A 194 -5.71 -22.20 2.50
CA THR A 194 -5.45 -21.97 1.07
C THR A 194 -6.75 -21.77 0.31
N ASP A 195 -6.65 -21.32 -0.92
CA ASP A 195 -7.72 -21.51 -1.88
C ASP A 195 -7.85 -23.01 -2.26
N ARG A 196 -8.61 -23.31 -3.30
CA ARG A 196 -8.80 -24.69 -3.77
C ARG A 196 -7.90 -25.02 -4.98
N GLY A 197 -6.71 -24.43 -5.03
CA GLY A 197 -5.68 -24.74 -6.03
C GLY A 197 -5.29 -26.24 -5.97
N ARG A 198 -5.08 -26.87 -7.13
CA ARG A 198 -4.75 -28.31 -7.21
C ARG A 198 -3.48 -28.64 -6.44
N GLU A 199 -2.52 -27.74 -6.44
CA GLU A 199 -1.23 -27.86 -5.76
C GLU A 199 -1.38 -28.07 -4.24
N PHE A 200 -2.43 -27.52 -3.61
CA PHE A 200 -2.70 -27.63 -2.17
C PHE A 200 -3.58 -28.83 -1.80
N PHE A 201 -4.20 -29.50 -2.79
CA PHE A 201 -5.09 -30.63 -2.55
C PHE A 201 -4.44 -31.99 -2.82
N THR A 202 -3.14 -32.04 -2.97
CA THR A 202 -2.39 -33.30 -3.05
C THR A 202 -2.39 -33.98 -1.69
N TYR A 203 -2.45 -35.30 -1.67
CA TYR A 203 -2.39 -36.07 -0.42
C TYR A 203 -1.08 -35.81 0.31
N VAL A 204 0.03 -35.81 -0.40
CA VAL A 204 1.37 -35.58 0.18
C VAL A 204 1.44 -34.26 0.95
N PHE A 205 0.89 -33.17 0.41
CA PHE A 205 0.84 -31.89 1.10
C PHE A 205 -0.01 -31.95 2.39
N GLN A 206 -1.16 -32.60 2.33
CA GLN A 206 -2.05 -32.70 3.49
C GLN A 206 -1.51 -33.63 4.56
N GLU A 207 -0.91 -34.76 4.17
CA GLU A 207 -0.24 -35.70 5.07
C GLU A 207 0.96 -35.04 5.76
N GLN A 208 1.72 -34.21 5.05
CA GLN A 208 2.81 -33.44 5.65
C GLN A 208 2.29 -32.47 6.71
N LEU A 209 1.20 -31.76 6.45
CA LEU A 209 0.58 -30.90 7.46
C LEU A 209 0.11 -31.68 8.68
N MET A 210 -0.52 -32.84 8.46
CA MET A 210 -0.97 -33.71 9.54
C MET A 210 0.20 -34.24 10.38
N SER A 211 1.33 -34.60 9.75
CA SER A 211 2.52 -35.06 10.46
C SER A 211 3.15 -33.99 11.35
N TRP A 212 2.99 -32.73 10.99
CA TRP A 212 3.45 -31.58 11.77
C TRP A 212 2.41 -31.03 12.76
N GLY A 213 1.26 -31.65 12.89
CA GLY A 213 0.18 -31.16 13.75
C GLY A 213 -0.48 -29.87 13.27
N ILE A 214 -0.40 -29.57 11.98
CA ILE A 214 -0.96 -28.36 11.38
C ILE A 214 -2.32 -28.65 10.75
N LYS A 215 -3.35 -27.89 11.14
CA LYS A 215 -4.72 -28.04 10.62
C LYS A 215 -4.85 -27.49 9.21
N PHE A 216 -5.28 -28.30 8.24
CA PHE A 216 -5.60 -27.82 6.90
C PHE A 216 -7.05 -27.35 6.80
N ARG A 217 -7.24 -26.07 6.41
CA ARG A 217 -8.59 -25.47 6.33
C ARG A 217 -8.75 -24.68 5.01
N PRO A 218 -9.02 -25.39 3.91
CA PRO A 218 -9.26 -24.73 2.63
C PRO A 218 -10.50 -23.83 2.70
N ILE A 219 -10.49 -22.72 2.00
CA ILE A 219 -11.64 -21.82 1.93
C ILE A 219 -12.82 -22.50 1.25
N LYS A 220 -14.03 -22.15 1.69
CA LYS A 220 -15.26 -22.63 1.05
C LYS A 220 -15.36 -22.07 -0.38
N PRO A 221 -15.94 -22.84 -1.33
CA PRO A 221 -16.22 -22.32 -2.67
C PRO A 221 -17.01 -21.01 -2.61
N ARG A 222 -16.75 -20.11 -3.56
CA ARG A 222 -17.40 -18.79 -3.66
C ARG A 222 -17.18 -17.86 -2.46
N SER A 223 -16.08 -18.04 -1.73
CA SER A 223 -15.75 -17.21 -0.58
C SER A 223 -14.37 -16.52 -0.73
N PRO A 224 -14.11 -15.79 -1.82
CA PRO A 224 -12.78 -15.20 -2.11
C PRO A 224 -12.35 -14.19 -1.04
N HIS A 225 -13.30 -13.55 -0.35
CA HIS A 225 -13.00 -12.61 0.73
C HIS A 225 -12.19 -13.22 1.89
N LEU A 226 -12.19 -14.55 2.02
CA LEU A 226 -11.41 -15.25 3.05
C LEU A 226 -9.91 -15.34 2.70
N ASN A 227 -9.51 -15.13 1.43
CA ASN A 227 -8.11 -15.10 0.98
C ASN A 227 -7.54 -13.67 0.83
N GLY A 228 -8.32 -12.68 1.22
CA GLY A 228 -8.02 -11.27 0.92
C GLY A 228 -6.74 -10.71 1.52
N LYS A 229 -6.11 -11.38 2.49
CA LYS A 229 -4.84 -10.90 3.08
C LYS A 229 -3.65 -11.30 2.22
N VAL A 230 -3.60 -12.54 1.77
CA VAL A 230 -2.54 -13.00 0.86
C VAL A 230 -2.68 -12.31 -0.50
N GLU A 231 -3.90 -12.17 -1.05
CA GLU A 231 -4.15 -11.41 -2.27
C GLU A 231 -3.69 -9.94 -2.14
N ARG A 232 -3.94 -9.33 -0.99
CA ARG A 232 -3.46 -7.95 -0.72
C ARG A 232 -1.95 -7.88 -0.62
N SER A 233 -1.30 -8.90 -0.06
CA SER A 233 0.16 -9.02 -0.01
C SER A 233 0.73 -9.09 -1.42
N GLN A 234 0.24 -10.01 -2.25
CA GLN A 234 0.64 -10.19 -3.65
C GLN A 234 0.44 -8.90 -4.46
N LYS A 235 -0.69 -8.20 -4.26
CA LYS A 235 -0.90 -6.90 -4.89
C LYS A 235 0.16 -5.87 -4.48
N THR A 236 0.61 -5.89 -3.23
CA THR A 236 1.69 -5.02 -2.77
C THR A 236 3.00 -5.36 -3.45
N ASP A 237 3.27 -6.66 -3.67
CA ASP A 237 4.46 -7.12 -4.40
C ASP A 237 4.45 -6.61 -5.84
N TRP A 238 3.31 -6.67 -6.53
CA TRP A 238 3.18 -6.10 -7.87
C TRP A 238 3.39 -4.59 -7.91
N GLU A 239 2.80 -3.86 -6.95
CA GLU A 239 2.83 -2.40 -6.92
C GLU A 239 4.20 -1.83 -6.50
N GLU A 240 4.92 -2.50 -5.61
CA GLU A 240 6.09 -1.93 -4.94
C GLU A 240 7.42 -2.67 -5.25
N PHE A 241 7.37 -3.92 -5.66
CA PHE A 241 8.55 -4.73 -5.98
C PHE A 241 8.62 -5.06 -7.48
N TYR A 242 7.70 -5.86 -8.03
CA TYR A 242 7.79 -6.30 -9.43
C TYR A 242 7.72 -5.14 -10.45
N SER A 243 7.15 -4.01 -10.08
CA SER A 243 7.15 -2.81 -10.93
C SER A 243 8.52 -2.09 -10.99
N THR A 244 9.48 -2.50 -10.19
CA THR A 244 10.79 -1.82 -10.04
C THR A 244 11.99 -2.69 -10.39
N VAL A 245 11.80 -4.01 -10.57
CA VAL A 245 12.86 -4.97 -10.85
C VAL A 245 12.74 -5.56 -12.26
N ASP A 246 13.87 -5.99 -12.81
CA ASP A 246 13.86 -6.77 -14.04
C ASP A 246 13.51 -8.24 -13.71
N LEU A 247 12.40 -8.71 -14.27
CA LEU A 247 11.92 -10.08 -14.07
C LEU A 247 12.81 -11.14 -14.77
N ALA A 248 13.71 -10.74 -15.66
CA ALA A 248 14.65 -11.64 -16.33
C ALA A 248 15.99 -11.77 -15.58
N SER A 249 16.20 -10.98 -14.54
CA SER A 249 17.41 -10.99 -13.74
C SER A 249 17.63 -12.35 -13.08
N THR A 250 18.85 -12.88 -13.15
CA THR A 250 19.30 -14.10 -12.44
C THR A 250 19.31 -13.92 -10.92
N ASP A 251 19.32 -12.67 -10.46
CA ASP A 251 19.36 -12.27 -9.05
C ASP A 251 17.96 -11.96 -8.50
N LEU A 252 16.89 -12.36 -9.20
CA LEU A 252 15.52 -12.02 -8.82
C LEU A 252 15.11 -12.66 -7.49
N GLU A 253 15.63 -13.86 -7.19
CA GLU A 253 15.33 -14.58 -5.95
C GLU A 253 15.92 -13.85 -4.74
N ASN A 254 17.20 -13.49 -4.77
CA ASN A 254 17.85 -12.70 -3.71
C ASN A 254 17.13 -11.36 -3.49
N LYS A 255 16.77 -10.66 -4.56
CA LYS A 255 15.98 -9.41 -4.47
C LYS A 255 14.60 -9.63 -3.84
N LEU A 256 13.98 -10.78 -4.06
CA LEU A 256 12.70 -11.11 -3.43
C LEU A 256 12.89 -11.38 -1.93
N GLU A 257 13.98 -11.98 -1.51
CA GLU A 257 14.35 -12.19 -0.11
C GLU A 257 14.60 -10.85 0.59
N GLU A 258 15.41 -9.97 0.02
CA GLU A 258 15.60 -8.61 0.52
C GLU A 258 14.26 -7.84 0.63
N TRP A 259 13.37 -8.03 -0.35
CA TRP A 259 12.03 -7.46 -0.32
C TRP A 259 11.15 -8.05 0.79
N GLN A 260 11.24 -9.35 1.05
CA GLN A 260 10.57 -10.01 2.17
C GLN A 260 11.04 -9.44 3.50
N ASP A 261 12.36 -9.33 3.68
CA ASP A 261 12.97 -8.79 4.91
C ASP A 261 12.55 -7.35 5.15
N TYR A 262 12.67 -6.50 4.12
CA TYR A 262 12.18 -5.14 4.21
C TYR A 262 10.69 -5.08 4.54
N TYR A 263 9.85 -5.93 3.94
CA TYR A 263 8.42 -5.97 4.21
C TYR A 263 8.13 -6.36 5.66
N ASN A 264 8.82 -7.37 6.18
CA ASN A 264 8.59 -7.89 7.53
C ASN A 264 9.16 -6.96 8.60
N GLN A 265 10.34 -6.41 8.40
CA GLN A 265 11.11 -5.73 9.44
C GLN A 265 11.01 -4.20 9.38
N GLU A 266 10.90 -3.62 8.19
CA GLU A 266 11.02 -2.17 8.03
C GLU A 266 9.74 -1.50 7.51
N ARG A 267 8.96 -2.20 6.68
CA ARG A 267 7.81 -1.61 6.01
C ARG A 267 6.63 -1.36 6.96
N PRO A 268 6.21 -0.09 7.20
CA PRO A 268 5.07 0.20 8.05
C PRO A 268 3.75 -0.16 7.37
N HIS A 269 2.88 -0.82 8.10
CA HIS A 269 1.57 -1.29 7.63
C HIS A 269 0.42 -0.45 8.18
N GLY A 270 -0.45 0.02 7.30
CA GLY A 270 -1.64 0.78 7.69
C GLY A 270 -2.63 -0.03 8.54
N SER A 271 -2.75 -1.34 8.28
CA SER A 271 -3.59 -2.25 9.09
C SER A 271 -3.03 -2.52 10.50
N LEU A 272 -1.73 -2.31 10.69
CA LEU A 272 -1.02 -2.44 11.96
C LEU A 272 -0.76 -1.07 12.61
N LYS A 273 -1.53 -0.05 12.25
CA LYS A 273 -1.39 1.33 12.78
C LYS A 273 0.00 1.95 12.57
N GLY A 274 0.68 1.56 11.48
CA GLY A 274 2.01 2.05 11.12
C GLY A 274 3.18 1.22 11.66
N ARG A 275 2.91 0.14 12.37
CA ARG A 275 3.93 -0.83 12.79
C ARG A 275 4.35 -1.72 11.64
N THR A 276 5.51 -2.37 11.77
CA THR A 276 5.91 -3.47 10.91
C THR A 276 5.29 -4.78 11.38
N PRO A 277 5.25 -5.83 10.53
CA PRO A 277 4.89 -7.17 10.94
C PRO A 277 5.71 -7.69 12.11
N TRP A 278 7.01 -7.44 12.11
CA TRP A 278 7.95 -7.86 13.15
C TRP A 278 7.69 -7.16 14.49
N GLU A 279 7.49 -5.84 14.49
CA GLU A 279 7.08 -5.09 15.68
C GLU A 279 5.76 -5.59 16.26
N ARG A 280 4.80 -5.92 15.38
CA ARG A 280 3.52 -6.49 15.84
C ARG A 280 3.69 -7.84 16.49
N TRP A 281 4.57 -8.70 15.98
CA TRP A 281 4.87 -9.97 16.60
C TRP A 281 5.55 -9.79 17.98
N PHE A 282 6.55 -8.92 18.07
CA PHE A 282 7.20 -8.62 19.36
C PHE A 282 6.21 -8.17 20.45
N GLU A 283 5.22 -7.35 20.09
CA GLU A 283 4.16 -6.96 21.04
C GLU A 283 3.33 -8.15 21.51
N LEU A 284 3.20 -9.19 20.71
CA LEU A 284 2.38 -10.36 20.97
C LEU A 284 3.19 -11.58 21.42
N LEU A 285 4.48 -11.44 21.71
CA LEU A 285 5.31 -12.55 22.17
C LEU A 285 4.68 -13.28 23.38
N HIS A 286 4.13 -12.53 24.33
CA HIS A 286 3.47 -13.08 25.52
C HIS A 286 2.17 -13.84 25.24
N GLN A 287 1.58 -13.68 24.06
CA GLN A 287 0.39 -14.39 23.58
C GLN A 287 0.73 -15.48 22.55
N THR A 288 1.98 -15.54 22.12
CA THR A 288 2.43 -16.53 21.14
C THR A 288 2.63 -17.86 21.86
N PRO A 289 1.89 -18.92 21.50
CA PRO A 289 2.03 -20.22 22.16
C PRO A 289 3.37 -20.86 21.84
N TYR A 290 3.87 -21.71 22.72
CA TYR A 290 5.01 -22.58 22.45
C TYR A 290 4.60 -23.74 21.53
N ARG A 291 5.57 -24.39 20.92
CA ARG A 291 5.33 -25.50 19.98
C ARG A 291 4.61 -26.67 20.65
N ASP A 292 5.04 -27.04 21.83
CA ASP A 292 4.44 -28.12 22.66
C ASP A 292 2.97 -27.82 23.02
N GLU A 293 2.65 -26.57 23.30
CA GLU A 293 1.27 -26.13 23.56
C GLU A 293 0.39 -26.29 22.31
N VAL A 294 0.92 -25.95 21.13
CA VAL A 294 0.20 -26.11 19.86
C VAL A 294 0.02 -27.60 19.51
N GLU A 295 1.04 -28.41 19.72
CA GLU A 295 0.98 -29.86 19.51
C GLU A 295 -0.03 -30.53 20.45
N ALA A 296 -0.09 -30.12 21.72
CA ALA A 296 -1.08 -30.62 22.67
C ALA A 296 -2.53 -30.26 22.30
N LEU A 297 -2.74 -29.17 21.59
CA LEU A 297 -4.06 -28.74 21.08
C LEU A 297 -4.45 -29.39 19.74
N TYR A 298 -3.54 -30.16 19.15
CA TYR A 298 -3.81 -30.85 17.89
C TYR A 298 -4.48 -32.19 18.11
N ASP A 299 -5.68 -32.36 17.61
CA ASP A 299 -6.44 -33.58 17.67
C ASP A 299 -6.48 -34.25 16.28
N SER A 300 -5.63 -35.27 16.08
CA SER A 300 -5.52 -36.02 14.83
C SER A 300 -6.82 -36.74 14.44
N SER A 301 -7.63 -37.11 15.42
CA SER A 301 -8.91 -37.80 15.17
C SER A 301 -9.94 -36.92 14.44
N ARG A 302 -9.81 -35.60 14.60
CA ARG A 302 -10.67 -34.61 13.92
C ARG A 302 -10.15 -34.18 12.57
N GLU A 303 -8.92 -34.54 12.23
CA GLU A 303 -8.33 -34.18 10.95
C GLU A 303 -8.59 -35.27 9.91
N ARG A 304 -8.69 -34.85 8.68
CA ARG A 304 -8.92 -35.75 7.55
C ARG A 304 -8.47 -35.12 6.27
N LEU A 305 -8.20 -35.93 5.28
CA LEU A 305 -7.91 -35.47 3.93
C LEU A 305 -9.13 -34.72 3.37
N GLN A 306 -8.84 -33.53 2.83
CA GLN A 306 -9.83 -32.70 2.16
C GLN A 306 -9.81 -33.00 0.67
N HIS A 307 -10.99 -33.02 0.04
CA HIS A 307 -11.10 -33.24 -1.40
C HIS A 307 -11.30 -31.91 -2.12
N GLN A 308 -10.65 -31.73 -3.25
CA GLN A 308 -10.82 -30.53 -4.08
C GLN A 308 -12.29 -30.35 -4.48
N ASN A 309 -13.01 -31.48 -4.78
CA ASN A 309 -14.44 -31.44 -4.98
C ASN A 309 -15.17 -31.32 -3.64
N TYR A 310 -15.62 -30.12 -3.32
CA TYR A 310 -16.30 -29.82 -2.06
C TYR A 310 -17.60 -30.60 -1.84
N ARG A 311 -18.35 -30.94 -2.92
CA ARG A 311 -19.56 -31.75 -2.80
C ARG A 311 -19.23 -33.17 -2.37
N LEU A 312 -18.20 -33.76 -2.97
CA LEU A 312 -17.71 -35.09 -2.57
C LEU A 312 -17.24 -35.06 -1.11
N ASP A 313 -16.48 -34.05 -0.72
CA ASP A 313 -16.04 -33.91 0.67
C ASP A 313 -17.22 -33.84 1.66
N LEU A 314 -18.27 -33.09 1.33
CA LEU A 314 -19.50 -33.05 2.15
C LEU A 314 -20.23 -34.38 2.23
N GLN A 315 -20.31 -35.13 1.13
CA GLN A 315 -20.93 -36.45 1.12
C GLN A 315 -20.17 -37.42 2.00
N LEU A 316 -18.85 -37.48 1.87
CA LEU A 316 -17.97 -38.29 2.70
C LEU A 316 -18.05 -37.94 4.20
N ARG A 317 -18.26 -36.69 4.51
CA ARG A 317 -18.50 -36.23 5.89
C ARG A 317 -19.77 -36.85 6.46
N LYS A 318 -20.88 -36.68 5.74
CA LYS A 318 -22.19 -37.20 6.17
C LYS A 318 -22.15 -38.72 6.39
N LEU A 319 -21.49 -39.44 5.48
CA LEU A 319 -21.32 -40.90 5.61
C LEU A 319 -20.51 -41.30 6.87
N LYS A 320 -19.50 -40.55 7.23
CA LYS A 320 -18.69 -40.77 8.44
C LYS A 320 -19.39 -40.37 9.74
N GLU A 321 -20.26 -39.39 9.69
CA GLU A 321 -21.02 -38.88 10.84
C GLU A 321 -22.32 -39.65 11.08
N GLY A 322 -22.61 -40.68 10.24
CA GLY A 322 -23.78 -41.54 10.41
C GLY A 322 -25.12 -40.89 10.10
N LEU A 323 -25.10 -39.81 9.33
CA LEU A 323 -26.27 -39.06 8.88
C LEU A 323 -26.69 -39.44 7.47
#